data_d265b1990e45b9ab2c0d680e046e89ee
#
_entry.id   d265b1990e45b9ab2c0d680e046e89ee
#
_cell.length_a   1.000
_cell.length_b   1.000
_cell.length_c   1.000
_cell.angle_alpha   90.00
_cell.angle_beta   90.00
_cell.angle_gamma   90.00
#
_symmetry.space_group_name_H-M   'P 1'
#
loop_
_entity.id
_entity.type
_entity.pdbx_description
1 polymer ?
#
loop_
_entity_poly.entity_id
_entity_poly.type
_entity_poly.pdbx_seq_one_letter_code
_entity_poly.pdbx_strand_id
1 'polypeptide(L)'
;DIIENLDRSKNLIIVTYNIFTKTNLILERLKLLENFEEIIIITNIPGRFEQYYGNQNEKARKEIQKYLDLLEPLNFKTHVKVYFNFSNHSKIYLTDEVVYIGSGNFSDASKNNIEAGVIIKSHEQRQKLYEEVIKKIELNSIRYFGKEIEKHKNKLSGYLKKIDLITDTLRELICEFNDD
;
A
#
# COMPACT_ATOMS: atom_id res chain seq x y z
N ASP A 1 -2.33 23.58 -0.41
CA ASP A 1 -2.83 22.48 0.42
C ASP A 1 -2.77 21.19 -0.40
N ILE A 2 -2.63 20.03 0.27
CA ILE A 2 -2.54 18.72 -0.41
C ILE A 2 -3.82 18.43 -1.20
N ILE A 3 -4.98 18.72 -0.60
CA ILE A 3 -6.29 18.43 -1.22
C ILE A 3 -6.50 19.26 -2.50
N GLU A 4 -6.03 20.49 -2.54
CA GLU A 4 -6.08 21.35 -3.73
C GLU A 4 -5.18 20.84 -4.86
N ASN A 5 -4.10 20.12 -4.52
CA ASN A 5 -3.17 19.57 -5.50
C ASN A 5 -3.62 18.21 -6.05
N LEU A 6 -4.61 17.53 -5.45
CA LEU A 6 -5.05 16.20 -5.90
C LEU A 6 -5.53 16.21 -7.37
N ASP A 7 -6.26 17.23 -7.78
CA ASP A 7 -6.86 17.31 -9.12
C ASP A 7 -5.82 17.60 -10.22
N ARG A 8 -4.60 18.04 -9.84
CA ARG A 8 -3.53 18.42 -10.79
C ARG A 8 -2.38 17.43 -10.82
N SER A 9 -2.25 16.60 -9.79
CA SER A 9 -1.14 15.68 -9.65
C SER A 9 -1.34 14.42 -10.50
N LYS A 10 -0.23 13.86 -10.96
CA LYS A 10 -0.15 12.58 -11.67
C LYS A 10 0.22 11.43 -10.72
N ASN A 11 0.95 11.76 -9.66
CA ASN A 11 1.39 10.79 -8.68
C ASN A 11 0.96 11.21 -7.28
N LEU A 12 0.51 10.24 -6.49
CA LEU A 12 0.13 10.45 -5.11
C LEU A 12 0.66 9.31 -4.24
N ILE A 13 1.38 9.67 -3.19
CA ILE A 13 1.82 8.70 -2.18
C ILE A 13 1.23 9.10 -0.84
N ILE A 14 0.52 8.17 -0.24
CA ILE A 14 -0.11 8.31 1.08
C ILE A 14 0.57 7.32 2.02
N VAL A 15 1.32 7.82 2.98
CA VAL A 15 1.81 7.03 4.12
C VAL A 15 1.04 7.48 5.35
N THR A 16 0.30 6.60 5.97
CA THR A 16 -0.54 6.95 7.12
C THR A 16 -0.64 5.79 8.12
N TYR A 17 -0.77 6.13 9.40
CA TYR A 17 -0.97 5.11 10.42
C TYR A 17 -2.37 4.49 10.35
N ASN A 18 -3.39 5.32 10.06
CA ASN A 18 -4.77 4.88 10.03
C ASN A 18 -5.53 5.61 8.91
N ILE A 19 -6.24 4.83 8.12
CA ILE A 19 -7.07 5.36 7.02
C ILE A 19 -8.56 5.13 7.26
N PHE A 20 -8.89 4.18 8.15
CA PHE A 20 -10.26 3.76 8.39
C PHE A 20 -10.99 4.67 9.37
N THR A 21 -12.11 5.20 8.90
CA THR A 21 -13.18 5.79 9.71
C THR A 21 -14.50 5.19 9.26
N LYS A 22 -15.58 5.49 9.97
CA LYS A 22 -16.94 5.04 9.56
C LYS A 22 -17.29 5.51 8.14
N THR A 23 -16.81 6.68 7.78
CA THR A 23 -16.87 7.26 6.44
C THR A 23 -15.50 7.87 6.12
N ASN A 24 -14.94 7.60 4.96
CA ASN A 24 -13.70 8.24 4.50
C ASN A 24 -13.98 8.91 3.15
N LEU A 25 -14.54 10.12 3.20
CA LEU A 25 -14.94 10.88 2.02
C LEU A 25 -13.75 11.21 1.12
N ILE A 26 -12.56 11.42 1.71
CA ILE A 26 -11.34 11.70 0.94
C ILE A 26 -10.96 10.46 0.11
N LEU A 27 -11.00 9.27 0.71
CA LEU A 27 -10.67 8.04 0.00
C LEU A 27 -11.71 7.71 -1.08
N GLU A 28 -13.00 7.91 -0.78
CA GLU A 28 -14.06 7.73 -1.79
C GLU A 28 -13.89 8.71 -2.96
N ARG A 29 -13.48 9.94 -2.71
CA ARG A 29 -13.10 10.87 -3.78
C ARG A 29 -11.92 10.35 -4.59
N LEU A 30 -10.85 9.85 -3.94
CA LEU A 30 -9.68 9.31 -4.65
C LEU A 30 -10.04 8.13 -5.56
N LYS A 31 -10.97 7.27 -5.16
CA LYS A 31 -11.44 6.16 -6.00
C LYS A 31 -12.04 6.60 -7.33
N LEU A 32 -12.59 7.80 -7.37
CA LEU A 32 -13.29 8.35 -8.55
C LEU A 32 -12.37 9.18 -9.45
N LEU A 33 -11.18 9.59 -8.98
CA LEU A 33 -10.25 10.39 -9.76
C LEU A 33 -9.57 9.55 -10.84
N GLU A 34 -9.44 10.13 -12.02
CA GLU A 34 -8.83 9.50 -13.22
C GLU A 34 -7.56 10.20 -13.68
N ASN A 35 -7.18 11.31 -13.01
CA ASN A 35 -6.03 12.13 -13.38
C ASN A 35 -4.68 11.54 -12.96
N PHE A 36 -4.67 10.57 -12.03
CA PHE A 36 -3.43 9.97 -11.55
C PHE A 36 -2.91 8.89 -12.51
N GLU A 37 -1.61 8.84 -12.68
CA GLU A 37 -0.90 7.73 -13.30
C GLU A 37 -0.68 6.61 -12.30
N GLU A 38 -0.36 6.97 -11.06
CA GLU A 38 -0.21 6.03 -9.96
C GLU A 38 -0.60 6.63 -8.60
N ILE A 39 -1.26 5.82 -7.78
CA ILE A 39 -1.48 6.10 -6.35
C ILE A 39 -0.81 4.98 -5.54
N ILE A 40 0.02 5.36 -4.57
CA ILE A 40 0.62 4.43 -3.61
C ILE A 40 0.01 4.73 -2.23
N ILE A 41 -0.57 3.72 -1.60
CA ILE A 41 -1.11 3.82 -0.24
C ILE A 41 -0.35 2.85 0.66
N ILE A 42 0.33 3.37 1.68
CA ILE A 42 1.01 2.60 2.71
C ILE A 42 0.33 2.89 4.04
N THR A 43 -0.29 1.88 4.63
CA THR A 43 -1.03 2.08 5.89
C THR A 43 -0.77 0.93 6.88
N ASN A 44 -1.07 1.20 8.14
CA ASN A 44 -1.16 0.17 9.17
C ASN A 44 -2.61 -0.30 9.32
N ILE A 45 -2.81 -1.40 10.05
CA ILE A 45 -4.10 -1.86 10.57
C ILE A 45 -4.00 -1.84 12.11
N PRO A 46 -4.19 -0.67 12.75
CA PRO A 46 -3.88 -0.48 14.16
C PRO A 46 -4.68 -1.40 15.09
N GLY A 47 -3.99 -2.02 16.07
CA GLY A 47 -4.59 -2.79 17.16
C GLY A 47 -5.37 -4.05 16.77
N ARG A 48 -5.41 -4.42 15.47
CA ARG A 48 -6.22 -5.57 15.00
C ARG A 48 -5.53 -6.89 15.23
N PHE A 49 -4.22 -6.93 15.10
CA PHE A 49 -3.45 -8.16 15.29
C PHE A 49 -3.36 -8.57 16.75
N GLU A 50 -3.24 -7.64 17.69
CA GLU A 50 -3.21 -7.92 19.13
C GLU A 50 -4.53 -8.55 19.60
N GLN A 51 -5.64 -8.20 18.96
CA GLN A 51 -6.97 -8.72 19.24
C GLN A 51 -7.32 -10.00 18.45
N TYR A 52 -6.43 -10.41 17.54
CA TYR A 52 -6.71 -11.56 16.66
C TYR A 52 -6.68 -12.89 17.41
N TYR A 53 -5.94 -12.97 18.50
CA TYR A 53 -5.81 -14.13 19.36
C TYR A 53 -6.71 -13.96 20.59
N GLY A 54 -7.78 -14.74 20.68
CA GLY A 54 -8.69 -14.77 21.82
C GLY A 54 -10.17 -14.65 21.47
N ASN A 55 -11.01 -14.39 22.45
CA ASN A 55 -12.48 -14.36 22.31
C ASN A 55 -13.02 -13.21 21.41
N GLN A 56 -12.16 -12.24 21.03
CA GLN A 56 -12.52 -11.12 20.14
C GLN A 56 -12.10 -11.35 18.68
N ASN A 57 -11.63 -12.53 18.36
CA ASN A 57 -11.11 -12.91 17.04
C ASN A 57 -12.08 -12.60 15.88
N GLU A 58 -13.36 -12.92 16.03
CA GLU A 58 -14.35 -12.66 14.97
C GLU A 58 -14.55 -11.17 14.70
N LYS A 59 -14.56 -10.33 15.74
CA LYS A 59 -14.67 -8.88 15.61
C LYS A 59 -13.43 -8.31 14.92
N ALA A 60 -12.23 -8.75 15.31
CA ALA A 60 -10.98 -8.34 14.69
C ALA A 60 -10.94 -8.71 13.20
N ARG A 61 -11.36 -9.93 12.84
CA ARG A 61 -11.46 -10.36 11.43
C ARG A 61 -12.40 -9.47 10.60
N LYS A 62 -13.58 -9.15 11.14
CA LYS A 62 -14.54 -8.27 10.48
C LYS A 62 -13.96 -6.86 10.26
N GLU A 63 -13.21 -6.34 11.22
CA GLU A 63 -12.58 -5.04 11.10
C GLU A 63 -11.44 -5.06 10.07
N ILE A 64 -10.60 -6.11 10.06
CA ILE A 64 -9.56 -6.31 9.04
C ILE A 64 -10.21 -6.40 7.65
N GLN A 65 -11.27 -7.20 7.50
CA GLN A 65 -11.97 -7.33 6.22
C GLN A 65 -12.48 -5.98 5.70
N LYS A 66 -13.04 -5.14 6.57
CA LYS A 66 -13.46 -3.79 6.18
C LYS A 66 -12.30 -2.94 5.63
N TYR A 67 -11.10 -3.05 6.23
CA TYR A 67 -9.90 -2.38 5.70
C TYR A 67 -9.53 -2.90 4.30
N LEU A 68 -9.55 -4.21 4.12
CA LEU A 68 -9.24 -4.84 2.84
C LEU A 68 -10.26 -4.43 1.77
N ASP A 69 -11.55 -4.45 2.08
CA ASP A 69 -12.62 -4.05 1.16
C ASP A 69 -12.52 -2.55 0.80
N LEU A 70 -12.19 -1.71 1.79
CA LEU A 70 -12.03 -0.27 1.60
C LEU A 70 -10.87 0.05 0.65
N LEU A 71 -9.78 -0.72 0.77
CA LEU A 71 -8.53 -0.54 0.03
C LEU A 71 -8.38 -1.49 -1.16
N GLU A 72 -9.46 -2.15 -1.58
CA GLU A 72 -9.47 -3.02 -2.76
C GLU A 72 -9.00 -2.26 -4.01
N PRO A 73 -7.85 -2.61 -4.62
CA PRO A 73 -7.28 -1.86 -5.74
C PRO A 73 -8.24 -1.73 -6.93
N LEU A 74 -9.06 -2.74 -7.20
CA LEU A 74 -10.02 -2.74 -8.29
C LEU A 74 -11.18 -1.74 -8.12
N ASN A 75 -11.35 -1.17 -6.92
CA ASN A 75 -12.35 -0.14 -6.67
C ASN A 75 -11.90 1.27 -7.07
N PHE A 76 -10.64 1.44 -7.50
CA PHE A 76 -10.09 2.70 -7.96
C PHE A 76 -10.12 2.75 -9.49
N LYS A 77 -10.46 3.91 -10.05
CA LYS A 77 -10.42 4.14 -11.50
C LYS A 77 -8.99 4.26 -12.04
N THR A 78 -8.07 4.58 -11.18
CA THR A 78 -6.63 4.75 -11.42
C THR A 78 -5.84 3.55 -10.91
N HIS A 79 -4.63 3.33 -11.43
CA HIS A 79 -3.71 2.31 -10.93
C HIS A 79 -3.30 2.61 -9.49
N VAL A 80 -3.63 1.71 -8.57
CA VAL A 80 -3.34 1.84 -7.15
C VAL A 80 -2.47 0.68 -6.67
N LYS A 81 -1.42 1.01 -5.93
CA LYS A 81 -0.62 0.07 -5.15
C LYS A 81 -0.92 0.26 -3.67
N VAL A 82 -1.38 -0.79 -3.01
CA VAL A 82 -1.67 -0.78 -1.57
C VAL A 82 -0.64 -1.62 -0.83
N TYR A 83 -0.13 -1.09 0.27
CA TYR A 83 0.82 -1.78 1.14
C TYR A 83 0.39 -1.69 2.61
N PHE A 84 0.65 -2.75 3.37
CA PHE A 84 0.51 -2.76 4.82
C PHE A 84 1.86 -2.78 5.50
N ASN A 85 2.07 -1.83 6.39
CA ASN A 85 3.26 -1.74 7.24
C ASN A 85 2.82 -1.64 8.71
N PHE A 86 3.00 -2.74 9.45
CA PHE A 86 2.51 -2.84 10.81
C PHE A 86 3.34 -2.07 11.84
N SER A 87 4.52 -1.61 11.46
CA SER A 87 5.38 -0.74 12.27
C SER A 87 5.24 0.74 11.91
N ASN A 88 4.45 1.08 10.86
CA ASN A 88 4.30 2.46 10.42
C ASN A 88 3.42 3.27 11.37
N HIS A 89 3.94 4.42 11.80
CA HIS A 89 3.17 5.47 12.49
C HIS A 89 3.30 6.84 11.82
N SER A 90 3.93 6.90 10.66
CA SER A 90 4.14 8.13 9.90
C SER A 90 2.85 8.63 9.24
N LYS A 91 2.77 9.94 8.99
CA LYS A 91 1.74 10.59 8.20
C LYS A 91 2.45 11.50 7.21
N ILE A 92 2.61 11.00 5.99
CA ILE A 92 3.31 11.67 4.90
C ILE A 92 2.42 11.57 3.66
N TYR A 93 2.10 12.73 3.05
CA TYR A 93 1.31 12.80 1.84
C TYR A 93 2.10 13.55 0.79
N LEU A 94 2.50 12.87 -0.28
CA LEU A 94 3.35 13.41 -1.33
C LEU A 94 2.59 13.43 -2.65
N THR A 95 2.59 14.59 -3.28
CA THR A 95 2.13 14.82 -4.65
C THR A 95 3.31 15.25 -5.53
N ASP A 96 3.07 15.46 -6.82
CA ASP A 96 4.12 15.99 -7.71
C ASP A 96 4.65 17.37 -7.29
N GLU A 97 3.86 18.17 -6.59
CA GLU A 97 4.20 19.55 -6.24
C GLU A 97 4.57 19.76 -4.77
N VAL A 98 3.95 19.02 -3.86
CA VAL A 98 4.11 19.25 -2.43
C VAL A 98 4.17 17.96 -1.64
N VAL A 99 4.80 18.01 -0.47
CA VAL A 99 4.67 16.97 0.54
C VAL A 99 4.21 17.57 1.86
N TYR A 100 3.27 16.89 2.51
CA TYR A 100 2.88 17.14 3.89
C TYR A 100 3.51 16.08 4.79
N ILE A 101 4.05 16.52 5.93
CA ILE A 101 4.48 15.66 7.03
C ILE A 101 3.86 16.21 8.31
N GLY A 102 3.14 15.39 9.05
CA GLY A 102 2.46 15.90 10.25
C GLY A 102 1.84 14.84 11.13
N SER A 103 0.92 15.28 12.00
CA SER A 103 0.22 14.43 12.94
C SER A 103 -1.09 13.86 12.41
N GLY A 104 -1.71 14.51 11.41
CA GLY A 104 -3.02 14.13 10.86
C GLY A 104 -2.99 12.85 10.05
N ASN A 105 -3.82 11.87 10.40
CA ASN A 105 -4.04 10.68 9.58
C ASN A 105 -4.87 11.01 8.32
N PHE A 106 -4.74 10.18 7.30
CA PHE A 106 -5.56 10.27 6.09
C PHE A 106 -6.98 9.75 6.35
N SER A 107 -7.71 10.50 7.16
CA SER A 107 -9.05 10.13 7.60
C SER A 107 -9.89 11.35 7.94
N ASP A 108 -11.22 11.23 7.83
CA ASP A 108 -12.15 12.33 8.20
C ASP A 108 -12.10 12.66 9.69
N ALA A 109 -11.68 11.73 10.55
CA ALA A 109 -11.54 11.99 11.97
C ALA A 109 -10.49 13.07 12.27
N SER A 110 -9.43 13.18 11.47
CA SER A 110 -8.40 14.21 11.62
C SER A 110 -8.93 15.64 11.42
N LYS A 111 -10.07 15.83 10.76
CA LYS A 111 -10.70 17.14 10.59
C LYS A 111 -11.19 17.75 11.90
N ASN A 112 -11.46 16.90 12.89
CA ASN A 112 -12.00 17.33 14.18
C ASN A 112 -10.90 17.47 15.26
N ASN A 113 -9.66 17.19 14.90
CA ASN A 113 -8.51 17.26 15.80
C ASN A 113 -7.71 18.55 15.53
N ILE A 114 -6.93 18.96 16.54
CA ILE A 114 -5.86 19.94 16.32
C ILE A 114 -4.67 19.16 15.79
N GLU A 115 -4.37 19.37 14.52
CA GLU A 115 -3.27 18.69 13.83
C GLU A 115 -2.18 19.70 13.49
N ALA A 116 -0.94 19.29 13.57
CA ALA A 116 0.22 20.09 13.21
C ALA A 116 1.03 19.38 12.11
N GLY A 117 1.65 20.16 11.24
CA GLY A 117 2.49 19.61 10.20
C GLY A 117 3.20 20.67 9.39
N VAL A 118 4.06 20.22 8.49
CA VAL A 118 4.79 21.07 7.55
C VAL A 118 4.44 20.70 6.12
N ILE A 119 4.46 21.69 5.25
CA ILE A 119 4.33 21.50 3.80
C ILE A 119 5.67 21.89 3.16
N ILE A 120 6.26 20.98 2.41
CA ILE A 120 7.50 21.18 1.69
C ILE A 120 7.18 21.27 0.20
N LYS A 121 7.60 22.37 -0.46
CA LYS A 121 7.41 22.60 -1.90
C LYS A 121 8.70 22.38 -2.70
N SER A 122 9.87 22.44 -2.05
CA SER A 122 11.16 22.24 -2.73
C SER A 122 11.22 20.85 -3.37
N HIS A 123 11.49 20.80 -4.66
CA HIS A 123 11.63 19.56 -5.42
C HIS A 123 12.74 18.68 -4.85
N GLU A 124 13.90 19.25 -4.56
CA GLU A 124 15.07 18.55 -4.01
C GLU A 124 14.73 17.87 -2.66
N GLN A 125 14.06 18.61 -1.76
CA GLN A 125 13.69 18.07 -0.45
C GLN A 125 12.61 16.98 -0.55
N ARG A 126 11.67 17.11 -1.49
CA ARG A 126 10.67 16.08 -1.76
C ARG A 126 11.31 14.80 -2.30
N GLN A 127 12.24 14.94 -3.25
CA GLN A 127 12.98 13.82 -3.81
C GLN A 127 13.82 13.11 -2.74
N LYS A 128 14.53 13.87 -1.91
CA LYS A 128 15.30 13.34 -0.79
C LYS A 128 14.40 12.57 0.20
N LEU A 129 13.26 13.12 0.56
CA LEU A 129 12.29 12.45 1.44
C LEU A 129 11.79 11.13 0.82
N TYR A 130 11.49 11.14 -0.46
CA TYR A 130 11.07 9.93 -1.17
C TYR A 130 12.14 8.84 -1.10
N GLU A 131 13.37 9.14 -1.48
CA GLU A 131 14.47 8.17 -1.55
C GLU A 131 14.91 7.68 -0.16
N GLU A 132 15.01 8.57 0.81
CA GLU A 132 15.57 8.24 2.13
C GLU A 132 14.54 7.69 3.13
N VAL A 133 13.26 8.02 2.97
CA VAL A 133 12.21 7.67 3.93
C VAL A 133 11.12 6.84 3.29
N ILE A 134 10.40 7.37 2.29
CA ILE A 134 9.19 6.71 1.77
C ILE A 134 9.55 5.36 1.14
N LYS A 135 10.59 5.32 0.31
CA LYS A 135 11.06 4.10 -0.35
C LYS A 135 11.49 3.01 0.65
N LYS A 136 12.09 3.40 1.78
CA LYS A 136 12.43 2.45 2.86
C LYS A 136 11.18 1.91 3.55
N ILE A 137 10.17 2.75 3.75
CA ILE A 137 8.88 2.31 4.32
C ILE A 137 8.23 1.32 3.34
N GLU A 138 8.18 1.64 2.06
CA GLU A 138 7.61 0.76 1.02
C GLU A 138 8.32 -0.60 0.96
N LEU A 139 9.66 -0.62 0.93
CA LEU A 139 10.46 -1.85 0.91
C LEU A 139 10.23 -2.75 2.12
N ASN A 140 9.87 -2.17 3.27
CA ASN A 140 9.54 -2.90 4.50
C ASN A 140 8.03 -3.13 4.68
N SER A 141 7.26 -3.05 3.60
CA SER A 141 5.81 -3.19 3.60
C SER A 141 5.36 -4.40 2.80
N ILE A 142 4.23 -4.98 3.17
CA ILE A 142 3.62 -6.12 2.48
C ILE A 142 2.63 -5.58 1.46
N ARG A 143 2.84 -5.90 0.18
CA ARG A 143 1.92 -5.49 -0.88
C ARG A 143 0.60 -6.25 -0.80
N TYR A 144 -0.50 -5.52 -0.89
CA TYR A 144 -1.84 -6.06 -0.99
C TYR A 144 -2.33 -6.01 -2.44
N PHE A 145 -2.69 -7.16 -2.99
CA PHE A 145 -3.15 -7.31 -4.38
C PHE A 145 -4.67 -7.38 -4.51
N GLY A 146 -5.40 -7.50 -3.38
CA GLY A 146 -6.84 -7.65 -3.40
C GLY A 146 -7.30 -8.82 -4.28
N LYS A 147 -8.36 -8.61 -5.03
CA LYS A 147 -8.92 -9.60 -5.97
C LYS A 147 -8.03 -9.87 -7.19
N GLU A 148 -7.03 -9.04 -7.46
CA GLU A 148 -6.04 -9.31 -8.52
C GLU A 148 -5.11 -10.48 -8.19
N ILE A 149 -5.09 -10.96 -6.94
CA ILE A 149 -4.19 -12.05 -6.50
C ILE A 149 -4.35 -13.31 -7.35
N GLU A 150 -5.56 -13.64 -7.80
CA GLU A 150 -5.79 -14.82 -8.66
C GLU A 150 -5.06 -14.72 -9.99
N LYS A 151 -5.01 -13.52 -10.58
CA LYS A 151 -4.25 -13.25 -11.81
C LYS A 151 -2.74 -13.45 -11.58
N HIS A 152 -2.25 -13.05 -10.41
CA HIS A 152 -0.85 -13.26 -10.04
C HIS A 152 -0.55 -14.70 -9.67
N LYS A 153 -1.45 -15.39 -8.97
CA LYS A 153 -1.32 -16.83 -8.66
C LYS A 153 -1.17 -17.67 -9.92
N ASN A 154 -1.98 -17.41 -10.93
CA ASN A 154 -1.92 -18.14 -12.20
C ASN A 154 -0.57 -17.94 -12.91
N LYS A 155 -0.03 -16.71 -12.91
CA LYS A 155 1.30 -16.43 -13.43
C LYS A 155 2.39 -17.13 -12.63
N LEU A 156 2.34 -17.05 -11.30
CA LEU A 156 3.30 -17.71 -10.41
C LEU A 156 3.27 -19.23 -10.58
N SER A 157 2.09 -19.84 -10.65
CA SER A 157 1.95 -21.28 -10.93
C SER A 157 2.59 -21.67 -12.26
N GLY A 158 2.44 -20.83 -13.31
CA GLY A 158 3.11 -21.04 -14.59
C GLY A 158 4.65 -20.98 -14.51
N TYR A 159 5.18 -20.07 -13.68
CA TYR A 159 6.64 -19.99 -13.48
C TYR A 159 7.17 -21.14 -12.63
N LEU A 160 6.46 -21.56 -11.59
CA LEU A 160 6.83 -22.73 -10.78
C LEU A 160 6.93 -23.98 -11.63
N LYS A 161 5.94 -24.26 -12.48
CA LYS A 161 5.98 -25.39 -13.42
C LYS A 161 7.20 -25.36 -14.35
N LYS A 162 7.62 -24.16 -14.80
CA LYS A 162 8.83 -24.02 -15.62
C LYS A 162 10.09 -24.29 -14.83
N ILE A 163 10.17 -23.85 -13.59
CA ILE A 163 11.30 -24.10 -12.69
C ILE A 163 11.41 -25.60 -12.41
N ASP A 164 10.32 -26.27 -12.09
CA ASP A 164 10.29 -27.72 -11.86
C ASP A 164 10.81 -28.46 -13.10
N LEU A 165 10.34 -28.12 -14.30
CA LEU A 165 10.79 -28.74 -15.55
C LEU A 165 12.30 -28.54 -15.76
N ILE A 166 12.82 -27.33 -15.57
CA ILE A 166 14.26 -27.05 -15.70
C ILE A 166 15.05 -27.85 -14.67
N THR A 167 14.57 -27.94 -13.44
CA THR A 167 15.21 -28.69 -12.36
C THR A 167 15.30 -30.19 -12.69
N ASP A 168 14.23 -30.75 -13.21
CA ASP A 168 14.19 -32.16 -13.61
C ASP A 168 15.12 -32.44 -14.78
N THR A 169 15.12 -31.59 -15.82
CA THR A 169 16.10 -31.69 -16.94
C THR A 169 17.53 -31.60 -16.46
N LEU A 170 17.86 -30.72 -15.52
CA LEU A 170 19.19 -30.61 -14.96
C LEU A 170 19.58 -31.86 -14.15
N ARG A 171 18.66 -32.46 -13.43
CA ARG A 171 18.90 -33.73 -12.73
C ARG A 171 19.21 -34.87 -13.68
N GLU A 172 18.45 -35.01 -14.77
CA GLU A 172 18.67 -36.00 -15.81
C GLU A 172 20.06 -35.85 -16.42
N LEU A 173 20.45 -34.63 -16.81
CA LEU A 173 21.76 -34.34 -17.35
C LEU A 173 22.91 -34.68 -16.36
N ILE A 174 22.73 -34.37 -15.08
CA ILE A 174 23.74 -34.71 -14.05
C ILE A 174 23.86 -36.22 -13.87
N CYS A 175 22.78 -36.98 -13.97
CA CYS A 175 22.83 -38.44 -13.91
C CYS A 175 23.55 -38.98 -15.13
N GLU A 176 23.30 -38.51 -16.34
CA GLU A 176 24.00 -38.94 -17.55
C GLU A 176 25.52 -38.69 -17.48
N PHE A 177 25.96 -37.57 -16.88
CA PHE A 177 27.39 -37.26 -16.70
C PHE A 177 28.11 -38.09 -15.63
N ASN A 178 27.37 -38.73 -14.73
CA ASN A 178 27.96 -39.55 -13.66
C ASN A 178 28.01 -41.05 -14.01
N ASP A 179 27.40 -41.47 -15.12
CA ASP A 179 27.38 -42.87 -15.58
C ASP A 179 28.44 -43.14 -16.67
N ASP A 180 29.21 -42.13 -17.09
CA ASP A 180 30.39 -42.22 -17.96
C ASP A 180 31.70 -42.15 -17.13
#